data_78f695f0930fa7036fb0414bbf834fbc
#
_entry.id   78f695f0930fa7036fb0414bbf834fbc
#
_cell.length_a   1.000
_cell.length_b   1.000
_cell.length_c   1.000
_cell.angle_alpha   90.00
_cell.angle_beta   90.00
_cell.angle_gamma   90.00
#
_symmetry.space_group_name_H-M   'P 1'
#
loop_
_entity.id
_entity.type
_entity.pdbx_description
1 polymer ?
#
loop_
_entity_poly.entity_id
_entity_poly.type
_entity_poly.pdbx_seq_one_letter_code
_entity_poly.pdbx_strand_id
1 'polypeptide(L)'
;MTSPCDDADALERLADVLHAWDKTAAPPAAPRHILPAPGAARCTIAEALLRPARAVRMRDAVGETAAEYLWAYPPGVPLVAPGEEVTAELVTACRALEQAGTALKHTGGSGAEEIAVL
;
A
#
# COMPACT_ATOMS: atom_id res chain seq x y z
N MET A 1 12.75 -2.97 16.27
CA MET A 1 12.68 -4.36 16.77
C MET A 1 13.69 -4.50 17.90
N THR A 2 13.31 -5.13 18.99
CA THR A 2 14.21 -5.50 20.10
C THR A 2 14.69 -6.92 19.90
N SER A 3 15.86 -7.26 20.46
CA SER A 3 16.45 -8.57 20.40
C SER A 3 16.59 -9.16 21.81
N PRO A 4 16.75 -10.48 21.98
CA PRO A 4 17.03 -11.08 23.28
C PRO A 4 18.36 -10.62 23.91
N CYS A 5 19.21 -9.93 23.14
CA CYS A 5 20.49 -9.38 23.61
C CYS A 5 20.40 -7.94 24.09
N ASP A 6 19.26 -7.29 23.97
CA ASP A 6 19.06 -5.93 24.45
C ASP A 6 18.83 -5.96 25.97
N ASP A 7 19.64 -5.22 26.72
CA ASP A 7 19.47 -5.10 28.16
C ASP A 7 18.40 -4.04 28.53
N ALA A 8 17.88 -4.14 29.76
CA ALA A 8 16.85 -3.22 30.25
C ALA A 8 17.34 -1.76 30.25
N ASP A 9 18.59 -1.53 30.63
CA ASP A 9 19.15 -0.17 30.69
C ASP A 9 19.24 0.47 29.30
N ALA A 10 19.54 -0.32 28.25
CA ALA A 10 19.58 0.16 26.89
C ALA A 10 18.16 0.55 26.40
N LEU A 11 17.15 -0.24 26.74
CA LEU A 11 15.77 0.08 26.41
C LEU A 11 15.23 1.29 27.15
N GLU A 12 15.58 1.47 28.44
CA GLU A 12 15.22 2.65 29.21
C GLU A 12 15.87 3.92 28.63
N ARG A 13 17.17 3.87 28.31
CA ARG A 13 17.85 5.00 27.63
C ARG A 13 17.19 5.38 26.30
N LEU A 14 16.80 4.38 25.51
CA LEU A 14 16.08 4.63 24.25
C LEU A 14 14.73 5.29 24.52
N ALA A 15 13.96 4.78 25.48
CA ALA A 15 12.68 5.34 25.87
C ALA A 15 12.80 6.79 26.33
N ASP A 16 13.80 7.11 27.15
CA ASP A 16 14.06 8.46 27.62
C ASP A 16 14.36 9.44 26.47
N VAL A 17 15.17 9.02 25.50
CA VAL A 17 15.47 9.83 24.32
C VAL A 17 14.22 10.07 23.48
N LEU A 18 13.42 9.02 23.24
CA LEU A 18 12.17 9.15 22.48
C LEU A 18 11.17 10.05 23.20
N HIS A 19 11.01 9.92 24.50
CA HIS A 19 10.14 10.80 25.31
C HIS A 19 10.63 12.26 25.28
N ALA A 20 11.96 12.49 25.31
CA ALA A 20 12.49 13.84 25.20
C ALA A 20 12.20 14.47 23.84
N TRP A 21 12.32 13.69 22.76
CA TRP A 21 11.98 14.15 21.42
C TRP A 21 10.48 14.42 21.26
N ASP A 22 9.63 13.54 21.76
CA ASP A 22 8.17 13.68 21.69
C ASP A 22 7.69 15.01 22.31
N LYS A 23 8.29 15.44 23.43
CA LYS A 23 7.99 16.73 24.07
C LYS A 23 8.33 17.95 23.20
N THR A 24 9.26 17.80 22.26
CA THR A 24 9.71 18.87 21.36
C THR A 24 9.16 18.73 19.94
N ALA A 25 8.57 17.58 19.61
CA ALA A 25 8.03 17.30 18.30
C ALA A 25 6.76 18.13 18.06
N ALA A 26 6.66 18.71 16.87
CA ALA A 26 5.40 19.28 16.43
C ALA A 26 4.38 18.15 16.22
N PRO A 27 3.10 18.39 16.52
CA PRO A 27 2.07 17.40 16.23
C PRO A 27 2.12 17.00 14.75
N PRO A 28 1.94 15.72 14.43
CA PRO A 28 1.97 15.29 13.03
C PRO A 28 0.92 16.04 12.24
N ALA A 29 1.28 16.45 11.03
CA ALA A 29 0.28 16.96 10.09
C ALA A 29 -0.79 15.90 9.90
N ALA A 30 -2.04 16.32 9.76
CA ALA A 30 -3.14 15.39 9.44
C ALA A 30 -2.73 14.52 8.24
N PRO A 31 -3.04 13.22 8.25
CA PRO A 31 -2.67 12.34 7.16
C PRO A 31 -3.21 12.91 5.84
N ARG A 32 -2.30 13.14 4.90
CA ARG A 32 -2.65 13.75 3.61
C ARG A 32 -3.37 12.77 2.66
N HIS A 33 -3.30 11.48 2.98
CA HIS A 33 -3.86 10.44 2.13
C HIS A 33 -4.71 9.50 2.97
N ILE A 34 -5.97 9.36 2.59
CA ILE A 34 -6.85 8.31 3.07
C ILE A 34 -6.66 7.13 2.11
N LEU A 35 -6.30 5.98 2.65
CA LEU A 35 -6.22 4.75 1.85
C LEU A 35 -7.63 4.43 1.33
N PRO A 36 -7.76 3.97 0.07
CA PRO A 36 -9.05 3.60 -0.48
C PRO A 36 -9.63 2.42 0.28
N ALA A 37 -10.95 2.34 0.33
CA ALA A 37 -11.62 1.14 0.81
C ALA A 37 -11.30 -0.03 -0.15
N PRO A 38 -11.14 -1.27 0.37
CA PRO A 38 -10.99 -2.44 -0.47
C PRO A 38 -12.16 -2.59 -1.45
N GLY A 39 -11.88 -2.95 -2.67
CA GLY A 39 -12.91 -3.30 -3.66
C GLY A 39 -13.64 -4.58 -3.30
N ALA A 40 -14.78 -4.83 -3.95
CA ALA A 40 -15.52 -6.07 -3.75
C ALA A 40 -14.68 -7.28 -4.19
N ALA A 41 -14.61 -8.31 -3.36
CA ALA A 41 -13.99 -9.58 -3.75
C ALA A 41 -14.85 -10.27 -4.82
N ARG A 42 -14.31 -10.45 -6.03
CA ARG A 42 -14.95 -11.11 -7.17
C ARG A 42 -14.60 -12.59 -7.27
N CYS A 43 -13.39 -12.95 -6.81
CA CYS A 43 -12.92 -14.33 -6.68
C CYS A 43 -11.83 -14.39 -5.61
N THR A 44 -11.36 -15.58 -5.28
CA THR A 44 -10.24 -15.75 -4.35
C THR A 44 -8.92 -15.32 -4.99
N ILE A 45 -7.94 -14.95 -4.15
CA ILE A 45 -6.59 -14.62 -4.59
C ILE A 45 -5.99 -15.77 -5.42
N ALA A 46 -6.16 -17.01 -4.97
CA ALA A 46 -5.64 -18.18 -5.66
C ALA A 46 -6.25 -18.34 -7.07
N GLU A 47 -7.56 -18.15 -7.19
CA GLU A 47 -8.24 -18.19 -8.49
C GLU A 47 -7.74 -17.08 -9.41
N ALA A 48 -7.59 -15.86 -8.91
CA ALA A 48 -7.10 -14.73 -9.70
C ALA A 48 -5.68 -14.96 -10.23
N LEU A 49 -4.77 -15.47 -9.39
CA LEU A 49 -3.38 -15.71 -9.76
C LEU A 49 -3.20 -16.87 -10.78
N LEU A 50 -4.17 -17.79 -10.89
CA LEU A 50 -4.13 -18.92 -11.83
C LEU A 50 -4.80 -18.61 -13.18
N ARG A 51 -5.49 -17.49 -13.31
CA ARG A 51 -6.19 -17.10 -14.53
C ARG A 51 -5.29 -16.26 -15.44
N PRO A 52 -5.52 -16.32 -16.76
CA PRO A 52 -4.87 -15.41 -17.70
C PRO A 52 -5.19 -13.96 -17.34
N ALA A 53 -4.15 -13.12 -17.33
CA ALA A 53 -4.28 -11.71 -17.04
C ALA A 53 -3.80 -10.86 -18.21
N ARG A 54 -4.29 -9.62 -18.30
CA ARG A 54 -3.86 -8.62 -19.27
C ARG A 54 -3.51 -7.30 -18.56
N ALA A 55 -2.51 -6.61 -19.06
CA ALA A 55 -2.18 -5.27 -18.57
C ALA A 55 -3.13 -4.24 -19.21
N VAL A 56 -3.67 -3.35 -18.39
CA VAL A 56 -4.48 -2.22 -18.83
C VAL A 56 -4.00 -0.96 -18.12
N ARG A 57 -4.25 0.21 -18.71
CA ARG A 57 -3.94 1.45 -18.02
C ARG A 57 -4.81 1.58 -16.76
N MET A 58 -4.22 2.04 -15.67
CA MET A 58 -4.91 2.18 -14.39
C MET A 58 -6.25 2.92 -14.50
N ARG A 59 -6.33 3.96 -15.34
CA ARG A 59 -7.57 4.73 -15.54
C ARG A 59 -8.69 3.95 -16.24
N ASP A 60 -8.32 2.92 -17.02
CA ASP A 60 -9.24 2.12 -17.83
C ASP A 60 -9.61 0.81 -17.10
N ALA A 61 -9.03 0.57 -15.91
CA ALA A 61 -9.22 -0.65 -15.11
C ALA A 61 -10.45 -0.61 -14.19
N VAL A 62 -11.12 0.52 -14.05
CA VAL A 62 -12.27 0.67 -13.13
C VAL A 62 -13.37 -0.34 -13.46
N GLY A 63 -13.79 -1.13 -12.46
CA GLY A 63 -14.77 -2.21 -12.59
C GLY A 63 -14.19 -3.56 -12.99
N GLU A 64 -12.93 -3.61 -13.42
CA GLU A 64 -12.21 -4.86 -13.70
C GLU A 64 -11.78 -5.56 -12.40
N THR A 65 -11.42 -6.83 -12.50
CA THR A 65 -10.90 -7.61 -11.37
C THR A 65 -9.38 -7.62 -11.42
N ALA A 66 -8.73 -7.17 -10.37
CA ALA A 66 -7.28 -7.17 -10.26
C ALA A 66 -6.70 -8.60 -10.33
N ALA A 67 -5.64 -8.78 -11.10
CA ALA A 67 -4.90 -10.04 -11.21
C ALA A 67 -3.54 -9.98 -10.50
N GLU A 68 -3.19 -8.86 -9.90
CA GLU A 68 -1.94 -8.65 -9.19
C GLU A 68 -2.16 -7.88 -7.90
N TYR A 69 -1.15 -7.90 -7.01
CA TYR A 69 -1.09 -6.96 -5.91
C TYR A 69 -0.51 -5.63 -6.38
N LEU A 70 -1.12 -4.56 -5.90
CA LEU A 70 -0.57 -3.21 -5.95
C LEU A 70 -0.44 -2.68 -4.53
N TRP A 71 0.72 -2.12 -4.17
CA TRP A 71 0.92 -1.52 -2.86
C TRP A 71 1.73 -0.23 -2.93
N ALA A 72 1.51 0.63 -1.93
CA ALA A 72 2.28 1.85 -1.73
C ALA A 72 3.53 1.53 -0.89
N TYR A 73 4.68 2.04 -1.29
CA TYR A 73 5.93 1.83 -0.55
C TYR A 73 6.72 3.12 -0.41
N PRO A 74 7.25 3.45 0.78
CA PRO A 74 6.96 2.87 2.09
C PRO A 74 5.55 3.20 2.60
N PRO A 75 4.94 2.43 3.54
CA PRO A 75 5.48 1.30 4.30
C PRO A 75 5.20 -0.08 3.71
N GLY A 76 4.59 -0.21 2.55
CA GLY A 76 4.22 -1.49 1.96
C GLY A 76 2.78 -1.89 2.24
N VAL A 77 1.86 -0.92 2.21
CA VAL A 77 0.43 -1.14 2.42
C VAL A 77 -0.21 -1.59 1.11
N PRO A 78 -0.86 -2.77 1.06
CA PRO A 78 -1.63 -3.18 -0.11
C PRO A 78 -2.79 -2.21 -0.36
N LEU A 79 -2.95 -1.79 -1.60
CA LEU A 79 -4.05 -0.94 -2.07
C LEU A 79 -5.12 -1.77 -2.76
N VAL A 80 -4.74 -2.85 -3.42
CA VAL A 80 -5.62 -3.86 -4.00
C VAL A 80 -4.92 -5.22 -4.02
N ALA A 81 -5.68 -6.28 -3.83
CA ALA A 81 -5.23 -7.66 -3.94
C ALA A 81 -5.82 -8.34 -5.18
N PRO A 82 -5.18 -9.42 -5.69
CA PRO A 82 -5.76 -10.22 -6.76
C PRO A 82 -7.15 -10.73 -6.39
N GLY A 83 -8.09 -10.62 -7.30
CA GLY A 83 -9.48 -11.02 -7.08
C GLY A 83 -10.39 -9.91 -6.58
N GLU A 84 -9.86 -8.75 -6.22
CA GLU A 84 -10.65 -7.58 -5.83
C GLU A 84 -10.99 -6.71 -7.05
N GLU A 85 -12.11 -6.01 -6.96
CA GLU A 85 -12.52 -5.02 -7.97
C GLU A 85 -11.65 -3.77 -7.90
N VAL A 86 -11.17 -3.30 -9.03
CA VAL A 86 -10.49 -2.01 -9.16
C VAL A 86 -11.54 -0.89 -9.11
N THR A 87 -11.54 -0.11 -8.03
CA THR A 87 -12.51 0.97 -7.83
C THR A 87 -11.98 2.31 -8.36
N ALA A 88 -12.89 3.24 -8.64
CA ALA A 88 -12.52 4.62 -9.01
C ALA A 88 -11.77 5.35 -7.87
N GLU A 89 -12.10 5.01 -6.62
CA GLU A 89 -11.41 5.53 -5.43
C GLU A 89 -9.96 5.04 -5.37
N LEU A 90 -9.71 3.77 -5.68
CA LEU A 90 -8.37 3.21 -5.80
C LEU A 90 -7.54 3.97 -6.83
N VAL A 91 -8.08 4.16 -8.03
CA VAL A 91 -7.38 4.89 -9.12
C VAL A 91 -7.04 6.33 -8.71
N THR A 92 -7.97 6.99 -8.02
CA THR A 92 -7.76 8.35 -7.50
C THR A 92 -6.69 8.37 -6.43
N ALA A 93 -6.70 7.42 -5.49
CA ALA A 93 -5.71 7.30 -4.42
C ALA A 93 -4.31 7.01 -4.98
N CYS A 94 -4.19 6.12 -5.97
CA CYS A 94 -2.92 5.84 -6.64
C CYS A 94 -2.28 7.10 -7.22
N ARG A 95 -3.05 7.89 -7.97
CA ARG A 95 -2.57 9.16 -8.54
C ARG A 95 -2.13 10.16 -7.46
N ALA A 96 -2.90 10.27 -6.38
CA ALA A 96 -2.56 11.16 -5.29
C ALA A 96 -1.26 10.74 -4.58
N LEU A 97 -1.06 9.43 -4.38
CA LEU A 97 0.16 8.87 -3.80
C LEU A 97 1.38 9.12 -4.68
N GLU A 98 1.28 8.89 -5.99
CA GLU A 98 2.36 9.17 -6.94
C GLU A 98 2.72 10.66 -6.97
N GLN A 99 1.72 11.55 -7.00
CA GLN A 99 1.95 13.00 -6.93
C GLN A 99 2.60 13.43 -5.62
N ALA A 100 2.38 12.69 -4.53
CA ALA A 100 3.04 12.90 -3.25
C ALA A 100 4.46 12.27 -3.19
N GLY A 101 4.92 11.62 -4.26
CA GLY A 101 6.23 10.99 -4.33
C GLY A 101 6.28 9.58 -3.71
N THR A 102 5.13 8.97 -3.42
CA THR A 102 5.08 7.58 -2.93
C THR A 102 5.23 6.61 -4.10
N ALA A 103 6.16 5.68 -4.01
CA ALA A 103 6.33 4.67 -5.03
C ALA A 103 5.22 3.61 -4.99
N LEU A 104 4.59 3.33 -6.11
CA LEU A 104 3.70 2.19 -6.28
C LEU A 104 4.50 0.97 -6.76
N LYS A 105 4.17 -0.20 -6.24
CA LYS A 105 4.82 -1.47 -6.54
C LYS A 105 3.78 -2.51 -6.93
N HIS A 106 4.11 -3.31 -7.95
CA HIS A 106 3.26 -4.33 -8.55
C HIS A 106 3.93 -5.70 -8.47
N THR A 107 3.15 -6.77 -8.31
CA THR A 107 3.68 -8.15 -8.39
C THR A 107 3.79 -8.65 -9.82
N GLY A 108 2.92 -8.20 -10.71
CA GLY A 108 2.85 -8.68 -12.10
C GLY A 108 3.85 -8.03 -13.06
N GLY A 109 4.63 -7.06 -12.59
CA GLY A 109 5.58 -6.35 -13.43
C GLY A 109 4.93 -5.39 -14.43
N SER A 110 3.68 -5.02 -14.22
CA SER A 110 2.99 -3.98 -14.98
C SER A 110 3.75 -2.66 -14.91
N GLY A 111 3.66 -1.84 -15.95
CA GLY A 111 4.27 -0.52 -15.97
C GLY A 111 3.68 0.41 -14.90
N ALA A 112 4.36 1.51 -14.61
CA ALA A 112 3.95 2.43 -13.54
C ALA A 112 2.51 2.98 -13.70
N GLU A 113 1.98 3.04 -14.93
CA GLU A 113 0.64 3.52 -15.23
C GLU A 113 -0.36 2.39 -15.53
N GLU A 114 0.04 1.13 -15.36
CA GLU A 114 -0.74 -0.04 -15.73
C GLU A 114 -1.02 -0.92 -14.51
N ILE A 115 -2.04 -1.76 -14.63
CA ILE A 115 -2.38 -2.82 -13.68
C ILE A 115 -2.80 -4.07 -14.45
N ALA A 116 -2.42 -5.24 -13.94
CA ALA A 116 -2.89 -6.51 -14.47
C ALA A 116 -4.32 -6.79 -13.98
N VAL A 117 -5.21 -7.11 -14.92
CA VAL A 117 -6.61 -7.50 -14.66
C VAL A 117 -6.95 -8.82 -15.36
N LEU A 118 -8.01 -9.48 -14.88
CA LEU A 118 -8.50 -10.76 -15.43
C LEU A 118 -9.23 -10.58 -16.78
#